data_60cb4321e08fbcf649c9fc80d0f4a015
#
_entry.id   60cb4321e08fbcf649c9fc80d0f4a015
#
_cell.length_a   1.000
_cell.length_b   1.000
_cell.length_c   1.000
_cell.angle_alpha   90.00
_cell.angle_beta   90.00
_cell.angle_gamma   90.00
#
_symmetry.space_group_name_H-M   'P 1'
#
loop_
_entity.id
_entity.type
_entity.pdbx_description
1 polymer ?
#
loop_
_entity_poly.entity_id
_entity_poly.type
_entity_poly.pdbx_seq_one_letter_code
_entity_poly.pdbx_strand_id
1 'polypeptide(L)'
;NSLKVLVSGISEGRRTFINTLKYIFVATSANFGNMFSMAGASLFLSFLPLLPKQILLTNLLTDFPSLQIASDSVDEDWLKSPVKWDTKFMILFGIISSVFDYITFALLLFTFKADERLFHTGWLLESIISAMVVMLIVRTARPVFASKPSNKLLIAISGVAVVLFVIVYSPIS
;
A
#
# COMPACT_ATOMS: atom_id res chain seq x y z
N ASN A 1 35.00 -18.09 17.02
CA ASN A 1 34.17 -16.95 16.60
C ASN A 1 33.26 -17.21 15.38
N SER A 2 33.31 -18.39 14.74
CA SER A 2 32.46 -18.75 13.62
C SER A 2 30.97 -18.89 14.03
N LEU A 3 30.70 -19.36 15.24
CA LEU A 3 29.33 -19.53 15.77
C LEU A 3 28.60 -18.21 15.93
N LYS A 4 29.29 -17.15 16.37
CA LYS A 4 28.73 -15.80 16.51
C LYS A 4 28.37 -15.18 15.15
N VAL A 5 29.21 -15.41 14.15
CA VAL A 5 28.97 -14.99 12.78
C VAL A 5 27.78 -15.74 12.19
N LEU A 6 27.67 -17.05 12.43
CA LEU A 6 26.54 -17.85 11.99
C LEU A 6 25.20 -17.37 12.59
N VAL A 7 25.17 -17.14 13.91
CA VAL A 7 23.97 -16.63 14.60
C VAL A 7 23.56 -15.26 14.07
N SER A 8 24.54 -14.35 13.86
CA SER A 8 24.27 -13.03 13.27
C SER A 8 23.73 -13.16 11.84
N GLY A 9 24.32 -14.04 11.03
CA GLY A 9 23.84 -14.29 9.67
C GLY A 9 22.41 -14.84 9.61
N ILE A 10 22.07 -15.76 10.51
CA ILE A 10 20.69 -16.28 10.62
C ILE A 10 19.71 -15.17 11.00
N SER A 11 20.06 -14.33 11.97
CA SER A 11 19.21 -13.21 12.41
C SER A 11 18.97 -12.21 11.27
N GLU A 12 20.03 -11.85 10.54
CA GLU A 12 19.94 -10.92 9.42
C GLU A 12 19.13 -11.53 8.24
N GLY A 13 19.34 -12.80 7.94
CA GLY A 13 18.55 -13.53 6.96
C GLY A 13 17.06 -13.55 7.29
N ARG A 14 16.69 -13.74 8.57
CA ARG A 14 15.31 -13.67 9.02
C ARG A 14 14.71 -12.26 8.84
N ARG A 15 15.46 -11.22 9.19
CA ARG A 15 15.00 -9.82 9.00
C ARG A 15 14.74 -9.52 7.52
N THR A 16 15.66 -9.88 6.67
CA THR A 16 15.52 -9.70 5.21
C THR A 16 14.31 -10.45 4.68
N PHE A 17 14.13 -11.71 5.08
CA PHE A 17 12.99 -12.52 4.67
C PHE A 17 11.65 -11.91 5.12
N ILE A 18 11.55 -11.45 6.37
CA ILE A 18 10.35 -10.81 6.90
C ILE A 18 10.02 -9.53 6.13
N ASN A 19 11.01 -8.67 5.88
CA ASN A 19 10.79 -7.43 5.13
C ASN A 19 10.40 -7.72 3.67
N THR A 20 10.97 -8.76 3.06
CA THR A 20 10.56 -9.23 1.72
C THR A 20 9.10 -9.68 1.72
N LEU A 21 8.68 -10.44 2.73
CA LEU A 21 7.27 -10.85 2.86
C LEU A 21 6.32 -9.67 3.04
N LYS A 22 6.69 -8.68 3.87
CA LYS A 22 5.91 -7.44 4.05
C LYS A 22 5.76 -6.70 2.72
N TYR A 23 6.87 -6.52 1.97
CA TYR A 23 6.85 -5.88 0.66
C TYR A 23 5.90 -6.60 -0.30
N ILE A 24 6.06 -7.91 -0.45
CA ILE A 24 5.22 -8.71 -1.36
C ILE A 24 3.76 -8.63 -0.92
N PHE A 25 3.48 -8.71 0.38
CA PHE A 25 2.12 -8.59 0.90
C PHE A 25 1.48 -7.26 0.51
N VAL A 26 2.16 -6.14 0.77
CA VAL A 26 1.65 -4.79 0.44
C VAL A 26 1.42 -4.65 -1.06
N ALA A 27 2.42 -4.97 -1.87
CA ALA A 27 2.35 -4.82 -3.32
C ALA A 27 1.25 -5.71 -3.94
N THR A 28 1.17 -6.98 -3.52
CA THR A 28 0.18 -7.91 -4.08
C THR A 28 -1.24 -7.56 -3.64
N SER A 29 -1.44 -7.24 -2.35
CA SER A 29 -2.77 -6.92 -1.81
C SER A 29 -3.32 -5.63 -2.42
N ALA A 30 -2.49 -4.58 -2.56
CA ALA A 30 -2.89 -3.32 -3.15
C ALA A 30 -3.27 -3.50 -4.63
N ASN A 31 -2.44 -4.18 -5.41
CA ASN A 31 -2.73 -4.44 -6.82
C ASN A 31 -3.99 -5.30 -7.00
N PHE A 32 -4.16 -6.34 -6.17
CA PHE A 32 -5.36 -7.19 -6.21
C PHE A 32 -6.62 -6.39 -5.87
N GLY A 33 -6.57 -5.56 -4.82
CA GLY A 33 -7.66 -4.68 -4.42
C GLY A 33 -8.06 -3.72 -5.55
N ASN A 34 -7.11 -3.00 -6.10
CA ASN A 34 -7.33 -2.05 -7.19
C ASN A 34 -7.91 -2.73 -8.45
N MET A 35 -7.40 -3.90 -8.82
CA MET A 35 -7.93 -4.66 -9.97
C MET A 35 -9.36 -5.13 -9.71
N PHE A 36 -9.67 -5.61 -8.50
CA PHE A 36 -11.00 -6.04 -8.12
C PHE A 36 -11.98 -4.86 -8.11
N SER A 37 -11.58 -3.72 -7.58
CA SER A 37 -12.36 -2.48 -7.56
C SER A 37 -12.63 -1.97 -8.97
N MET A 38 -11.62 -1.97 -9.84
CA MET A 38 -11.78 -1.59 -11.26
C MET A 38 -12.74 -2.52 -11.99
N ALA A 39 -12.59 -3.83 -11.83
CA ALA A 39 -13.46 -4.81 -12.48
C ALA A 39 -14.92 -4.62 -12.06
N GLY A 40 -15.17 -4.44 -10.77
CA GLY A 40 -16.52 -4.20 -10.29
C GLY A 40 -17.08 -2.83 -10.71
N ALA A 41 -16.27 -1.77 -10.65
CA ALA A 41 -16.68 -0.43 -11.08
C ALA A 41 -17.08 -0.39 -12.57
N SER A 42 -16.40 -1.16 -13.41
CA SER A 42 -16.73 -1.25 -14.85
C SER A 42 -18.10 -1.85 -15.15
N LEU A 43 -18.76 -2.49 -14.18
CA LEU A 43 -20.11 -3.01 -14.34
C LEU A 43 -21.20 -1.94 -14.24
N PHE A 44 -20.91 -0.82 -13.60
CA PHE A 44 -21.93 0.25 -13.36
C PHE A 44 -21.48 1.65 -13.80
N LEU A 45 -20.19 1.86 -14.07
CA LEU A 45 -19.69 3.12 -14.64
C LEU A 45 -19.74 3.06 -16.17
N SER A 46 -20.10 4.18 -16.80
CA SER A 46 -20.06 4.35 -18.26
C SER A 46 -18.69 4.79 -18.78
N PHE A 47 -17.73 5.00 -17.90
CA PHE A 47 -16.36 5.43 -18.20
C PHE A 47 -15.34 4.56 -17.46
N LEU A 48 -14.08 4.63 -17.87
CA LEU A 48 -13.00 3.91 -17.17
C LEU A 48 -12.78 4.50 -15.78
N PRO A 49 -12.78 3.68 -14.72
CA PRO A 49 -12.61 4.19 -13.34
C PRO A 49 -11.28 4.90 -13.08
N LEU A 50 -10.21 4.46 -13.75
CA LEU A 50 -8.90 5.14 -13.82
C LEU A 50 -8.36 5.06 -15.24
N LEU A 51 -7.69 6.12 -15.66
CA LEU A 51 -6.97 6.14 -16.92
C LEU A 51 -5.66 5.35 -16.81
N PRO A 52 -5.16 4.73 -17.90
CA PRO A 52 -3.90 3.97 -17.87
C PRO A 52 -2.71 4.77 -17.29
N LYS A 53 -2.62 6.06 -17.60
CA LYS A 53 -1.59 6.95 -17.04
C LYS A 53 -1.70 7.13 -15.53
N GLN A 54 -2.93 7.13 -15.00
CA GLN A 54 -3.19 7.24 -13.56
C GLN A 54 -2.85 5.94 -12.84
N ILE A 55 -3.12 4.78 -13.44
CA ILE A 55 -2.71 3.47 -12.92
C ILE A 55 -1.18 3.40 -12.81
N LEU A 56 -0.46 3.82 -13.87
CA LEU A 56 1.00 3.87 -13.84
C LEU A 56 1.52 4.82 -12.76
N LEU A 57 0.90 5.98 -12.60
CA LEU A 57 1.26 6.94 -11.57
C LEU A 57 1.01 6.39 -10.17
N THR A 58 -0.15 5.75 -9.94
CA THR A 58 -0.47 5.10 -8.66
C THR A 58 0.60 4.06 -8.33
N ASN A 59 0.90 3.15 -9.26
CA ASN A 59 1.92 2.13 -9.04
C ASN A 59 3.29 2.77 -8.73
N LEU A 60 3.73 3.75 -9.50
CA LEU A 60 5.01 4.42 -9.27
C LEU A 60 5.07 5.07 -7.87
N LEU A 61 4.00 5.78 -7.47
CA LEU A 61 3.95 6.47 -6.19
C LEU A 61 3.83 5.51 -5.00
N THR A 62 3.21 4.34 -5.17
CA THR A 62 3.10 3.33 -4.11
C THR A 62 4.30 2.39 -4.05
N ASP A 63 4.91 2.08 -5.18
CA ASP A 63 6.09 1.19 -5.24
C ASP A 63 7.32 1.83 -4.57
N PHE A 64 7.51 3.13 -4.75
CA PHE A 64 8.66 3.82 -4.18
C PHE A 64 8.74 3.71 -2.64
N PRO A 65 7.69 4.01 -1.85
CA PRO A 65 7.69 3.72 -0.42
C PRO A 65 7.73 2.23 -0.09
N SER A 66 7.08 1.38 -0.90
CA SER A 66 7.06 -0.08 -0.67
C SER A 66 8.47 -0.67 -0.69
N LEU A 67 9.34 -0.20 -1.57
CA LEU A 67 10.74 -0.60 -1.62
C LEU A 67 11.50 -0.25 -0.32
N GLN A 68 11.09 0.80 0.39
CA GLN A 68 11.72 1.18 1.65
C GLN A 68 11.41 0.22 2.79
N ILE A 69 10.38 -0.63 2.66
CA ILE A 69 10.08 -1.72 3.61
C ILE A 69 11.27 -2.69 3.72
N ALA A 70 12.02 -2.88 2.65
CA ALA A 70 13.21 -3.75 2.65
C ALA A 70 14.26 -3.33 3.71
N SER A 71 14.29 -2.04 4.06
CA SER A 71 15.18 -1.48 5.08
C SER A 71 14.45 -1.05 6.37
N ASP A 72 13.18 -1.45 6.53
CA ASP A 72 12.40 -1.10 7.71
C ASP A 72 12.78 -1.94 8.93
N SER A 73 12.44 -1.44 10.12
CA SER A 73 12.62 -2.16 11.37
C SER A 73 11.73 -3.40 11.42
N VAL A 74 12.27 -4.47 11.97
CA VAL A 74 11.52 -5.72 12.22
C VAL A 74 11.32 -5.88 13.70
N ASP A 75 10.06 -6.03 14.13
CA ASP A 75 9.72 -6.26 15.53
C ASP A 75 10.30 -7.60 16.00
N GLU A 76 10.81 -7.64 17.23
CA GLU A 76 11.41 -8.85 17.81
C GLU A 76 10.45 -10.05 17.83
N ASP A 77 9.16 -9.79 17.93
CA ASP A 77 8.13 -10.83 17.98
C ASP A 77 8.08 -11.62 16.66
N TRP A 78 8.34 -10.97 15.53
CA TRP A 78 8.45 -11.63 14.22
C TRP A 78 9.73 -12.45 14.04
N LEU A 79 10.77 -12.13 14.81
CA LEU A 79 12.04 -12.88 14.76
C LEU A 79 12.00 -14.17 15.57
N LYS A 80 11.04 -14.30 16.51
CA LYS A 80 10.93 -15.46 17.43
C LYS A 80 10.39 -16.71 16.74
N SER A 81 9.54 -16.55 15.73
CA SER A 81 8.91 -17.66 15.01
C SER A 81 9.03 -17.49 13.50
N PRO A 82 9.09 -18.59 12.72
CA PRO A 82 9.07 -18.51 11.27
C PRO A 82 7.78 -17.88 10.77
N VAL A 83 7.88 -16.80 10.01
CA VAL A 83 6.74 -16.20 9.33
C VAL A 83 6.39 -17.05 8.11
N LYS A 84 5.11 -17.36 7.93
CA LYS A 84 4.62 -18.14 6.81
C LYS A 84 3.97 -17.25 5.78
N TRP A 85 4.09 -17.63 4.53
CA TRP A 85 3.33 -17.05 3.43
C TRP A 85 1.86 -17.41 3.55
N ASP A 86 0.97 -16.42 3.55
CA ASP A 86 -0.47 -16.63 3.59
C ASP A 86 -1.17 -15.92 2.43
N THR A 87 -1.33 -16.64 1.32
CA THR A 87 -2.01 -16.14 0.12
C THR A 87 -3.49 -15.84 0.38
N LYS A 88 -4.15 -16.63 1.26
CA LYS A 88 -5.57 -16.42 1.57
C LYS A 88 -5.78 -15.10 2.28
N PHE A 89 -4.88 -14.77 3.23
CA PHE A 89 -4.91 -13.52 3.93
C PHE A 89 -4.67 -12.33 2.98
N MET A 90 -3.75 -12.46 2.01
CA MET A 90 -3.50 -11.43 0.99
C MET A 90 -4.73 -11.15 0.13
N ILE A 91 -5.39 -12.20 -0.37
CA ILE A 91 -6.60 -12.07 -1.20
C ILE A 91 -7.72 -11.45 -0.38
N LEU A 92 -7.96 -11.96 0.83
CA LEU A 92 -9.00 -11.44 1.73
C LEU A 92 -8.76 -9.97 2.05
N PHE A 93 -7.52 -9.58 2.32
CA PHE A 93 -7.15 -8.21 2.60
C PHE A 93 -7.42 -7.30 1.38
N GLY A 94 -7.07 -7.75 0.16
CA GLY A 94 -7.37 -7.02 -1.07
C GLY A 94 -8.87 -6.86 -1.31
N ILE A 95 -9.68 -7.88 -1.03
CA ILE A 95 -11.15 -7.80 -1.11
C ILE A 95 -11.69 -6.80 -0.08
N ILE A 96 -11.21 -6.83 1.16
CA ILE A 96 -11.62 -5.88 2.19
C ILE A 96 -11.22 -4.46 1.78
N SER A 97 -10.03 -4.25 1.23
CA SER A 97 -9.58 -2.96 0.71
C SER A 97 -10.53 -2.43 -0.36
N SER A 98 -10.98 -3.28 -1.29
CA SER A 98 -11.91 -2.86 -2.34
C SER A 98 -13.30 -2.44 -1.82
N VAL A 99 -13.71 -2.88 -0.63
CA VAL A 99 -14.93 -2.36 0.01
C VAL A 99 -14.80 -0.87 0.32
N PHE A 100 -13.63 -0.42 0.75
CA PHE A 100 -13.37 1.01 0.97
C PHE A 100 -13.38 1.79 -0.34
N ASP A 101 -12.82 1.22 -1.42
CA ASP A 101 -12.91 1.81 -2.77
C ASP A 101 -14.39 2.00 -3.17
N TYR A 102 -15.25 0.98 -2.99
CA TYR A 102 -16.68 1.10 -3.33
C TYR A 102 -17.42 2.11 -2.46
N ILE A 103 -17.06 2.25 -1.19
CA ILE A 103 -17.58 3.32 -0.33
C ILE A 103 -17.18 4.68 -0.90
N THR A 104 -15.93 4.84 -1.30
CA THR A 104 -15.43 6.06 -1.96
C THR A 104 -16.16 6.33 -3.26
N PHE A 105 -16.38 5.31 -4.09
CA PHE A 105 -17.18 5.46 -5.33
C PHE A 105 -18.60 5.95 -5.03
N ALA A 106 -19.25 5.35 -4.03
CA ALA A 106 -20.57 5.78 -3.61
C ALA A 106 -20.59 7.25 -3.14
N LEU A 107 -19.61 7.66 -2.34
CA LEU A 107 -19.48 9.06 -1.90
C LEU A 107 -19.24 10.00 -3.08
N LEU A 108 -18.35 9.66 -4.00
CA LEU A 108 -18.06 10.48 -5.17
C LEU A 108 -19.28 10.63 -6.06
N LEU A 109 -20.00 9.55 -6.36
CA LEU A 109 -21.15 9.57 -7.28
C LEU A 109 -22.40 10.17 -6.65
N PHE A 110 -22.75 9.78 -5.43
CA PHE A 110 -24.03 10.13 -4.84
C PHE A 110 -23.98 11.40 -3.99
N THR A 111 -22.88 11.61 -3.25
CA THR A 111 -22.75 12.78 -2.36
C THR A 111 -22.13 13.97 -3.08
N PHE A 112 -20.99 13.75 -3.74
CA PHE A 112 -20.28 14.83 -4.45
C PHE A 112 -20.78 15.05 -5.88
N LYS A 113 -21.60 14.12 -6.41
CA LYS A 113 -22.08 14.16 -7.82
C LYS A 113 -20.91 14.37 -8.79
N ALA A 114 -19.82 13.67 -8.54
CA ALA A 114 -18.58 13.81 -9.26
C ALA A 114 -18.79 13.51 -10.75
N ASP A 115 -18.30 14.39 -11.59
CA ASP A 115 -18.07 14.10 -13.00
C ASP A 115 -16.89 13.11 -13.16
N GLU A 116 -16.64 12.66 -14.38
CA GLU A 116 -15.57 11.69 -14.66
C GLU A 116 -14.22 12.18 -14.17
N ARG A 117 -13.90 13.46 -14.34
CA ARG A 117 -12.62 14.04 -13.93
C ARG A 117 -12.44 14.05 -12.41
N LEU A 118 -13.45 14.49 -11.69
CA LEU A 118 -13.44 14.51 -10.24
C LEU A 118 -13.42 13.09 -9.66
N PHE A 119 -14.12 12.14 -10.31
CA PHE A 119 -14.08 10.73 -9.92
C PHE A 119 -12.68 10.15 -10.04
N HIS A 120 -12.02 10.36 -11.18
CA HIS A 120 -10.64 9.90 -11.41
C HIS A 120 -9.67 10.46 -10.38
N THR A 121 -9.75 11.76 -10.11
CA THR A 121 -8.87 12.42 -9.15
C THR A 121 -9.14 11.94 -7.73
N GLY A 122 -10.43 11.82 -7.35
CA GLY A 122 -10.84 11.37 -6.03
C GLY A 122 -10.39 9.95 -5.72
N TRP A 123 -10.59 9.03 -6.67
CA TRP A 123 -10.14 7.65 -6.47
C TRP A 123 -8.61 7.50 -6.53
N LEU A 124 -7.94 8.23 -7.41
CA LEU A 124 -6.46 8.28 -7.44
C LEU A 124 -5.91 8.67 -6.06
N LEU A 125 -6.44 9.72 -5.47
CA LEU A 125 -6.03 10.20 -4.15
C LEU A 125 -6.30 9.16 -3.06
N GLU A 126 -7.50 8.63 -3.03
CA GLU A 126 -7.90 7.61 -2.05
C GLU A 126 -6.99 6.39 -2.15
N SER A 127 -6.81 5.83 -3.35
CA SER A 127 -5.98 4.63 -3.57
C SER A 127 -4.53 4.81 -3.09
N ILE A 128 -3.94 5.98 -3.31
CA ILE A 128 -2.56 6.22 -2.88
C ILE A 128 -2.50 6.46 -1.38
N ILE A 129 -3.43 7.22 -0.80
CA ILE A 129 -3.46 7.50 0.64
C ILE A 129 -3.74 6.21 1.42
N SER A 130 -4.73 5.42 1.00
CA SER A 130 -5.06 4.14 1.63
C SER A 130 -3.89 3.16 1.56
N ALA A 131 -3.19 3.07 0.43
CA ALA A 131 -1.99 2.25 0.30
C ALA A 131 -0.87 2.69 1.27
N MET A 132 -0.65 3.99 1.49
CA MET A 132 0.32 4.49 2.47
C MET A 132 -0.08 4.12 3.90
N VAL A 133 -1.35 4.24 4.25
CA VAL A 133 -1.88 3.86 5.57
C VAL A 133 -1.75 2.35 5.79
N VAL A 134 -2.15 1.54 4.81
CA VAL A 134 -2.02 0.09 4.85
C VAL A 134 -0.56 -0.34 5.03
N MET A 135 0.35 0.30 4.33
CA MET A 135 1.79 0.04 4.45
C MET A 135 2.28 0.27 5.88
N LEU A 136 1.84 1.33 6.54
CA LEU A 136 2.19 1.61 7.93
C LEU A 136 1.58 0.59 8.91
N ILE A 137 0.41 0.04 8.60
CA ILE A 137 -0.26 -0.98 9.42
C ILE A 137 0.42 -2.34 9.26
N VAL A 138 0.64 -2.78 8.03
CA VAL A 138 1.14 -4.12 7.69
C VAL A 138 2.60 -4.33 8.08
N ARG A 139 3.40 -3.25 8.16
CA ARG A 139 4.83 -3.33 8.49
C ARG A 139 5.12 -3.89 9.89
N THR A 140 4.15 -3.89 10.80
CA THR A 140 4.32 -4.26 12.21
C THR A 140 3.24 -5.23 12.67
N ALA A 141 3.59 -6.15 13.58
CA ALA A 141 2.63 -6.99 14.29
C ALA A 141 2.03 -6.29 15.52
N ARG A 142 2.57 -5.13 15.89
CA ARG A 142 2.13 -4.33 17.04
C ARG A 142 1.18 -3.22 16.59
N PRO A 143 0.45 -2.57 17.50
CA PRO A 143 -0.27 -1.34 17.18
C PRO A 143 0.68 -0.34 16.48
N VAL A 144 0.23 0.31 15.43
CA VAL A 144 1.05 1.19 14.56
C VAL A 144 1.86 2.21 15.36
N PHE A 145 1.27 2.76 16.42
CA PHE A 145 1.91 3.74 17.31
C PHE A 145 2.96 3.14 18.26
N ALA A 146 2.98 1.81 18.43
CA ALA A 146 3.94 1.12 19.31
C ALA A 146 5.20 0.65 18.58
N SER A 147 5.23 0.72 17.25
CA SER A 147 6.38 0.35 16.42
C SER A 147 6.80 1.51 15.54
N LYS A 148 8.03 2.00 15.75
CA LYS A 148 8.56 3.16 15.02
C LYS A 148 9.00 2.75 13.61
N PRO A 149 8.45 3.37 12.54
CA PRO A 149 8.90 3.17 11.17
C PRO A 149 10.36 3.65 10.97
N SER A 150 11.05 3.09 10.00
CA SER A 150 12.35 3.60 9.60
C SER A 150 12.23 5.03 9.05
N ASN A 151 13.27 5.82 9.25
CA ASN A 151 13.28 7.19 8.71
C ASN A 151 13.18 7.20 7.18
N LYS A 152 13.73 6.20 6.50
CA LYS A 152 13.66 6.07 5.04
C LYS A 152 12.22 5.89 4.58
N LEU A 153 11.44 5.03 5.25
CA LEU A 153 10.04 4.80 4.96
C LEU A 153 9.21 6.08 5.21
N LEU A 154 9.44 6.77 6.32
CA LEU A 154 8.75 8.03 6.63
C LEU A 154 9.04 9.11 5.59
N ILE A 155 10.30 9.27 5.18
CA ILE A 155 10.68 10.25 4.14
C ILE A 155 10.00 9.89 2.81
N ALA A 156 9.96 8.61 2.43
CA ALA A 156 9.32 8.17 1.20
C ALA A 156 7.80 8.46 1.21
N ILE A 157 7.11 8.12 2.30
CA ILE A 157 5.66 8.40 2.45
C ILE A 157 5.40 9.90 2.44
N SER A 158 6.19 10.69 3.17
CA SER A 158 6.07 12.15 3.17
C SER A 158 6.32 12.75 1.79
N GLY A 159 7.29 12.22 1.05
CA GLY A 159 7.55 12.63 -0.33
C GLY A 159 6.35 12.37 -1.25
N VAL A 160 5.72 11.20 -1.14
CA VAL A 160 4.49 10.90 -1.88
C VAL A 160 3.36 11.83 -1.51
N ALA A 161 3.17 12.14 -0.22
CA ALA A 161 2.15 13.09 0.22
C ALA A 161 2.35 14.50 -0.38
N VAL A 162 3.59 14.96 -0.46
CA VAL A 162 3.94 16.23 -1.11
C VAL A 162 3.63 16.19 -2.60
N VAL A 163 4.00 15.11 -3.30
CA VAL A 163 3.71 14.94 -4.73
C VAL A 163 2.20 14.93 -4.99
N LEU A 164 1.42 14.22 -4.16
CA LEU A 164 -0.04 14.23 -4.25
C LEU A 164 -0.62 15.63 -4.09
N PHE A 165 -0.13 16.37 -3.09
CA PHE A 165 -0.55 17.76 -2.88
C PHE A 165 -0.27 18.61 -4.12
N VAL A 166 0.92 18.49 -4.71
CA VAL A 166 1.28 19.20 -5.94
C VAL A 166 0.37 18.81 -7.09
N ILE A 167 0.07 17.51 -7.28
CA ILE A 167 -0.81 17.05 -8.36
C ILE A 167 -2.20 17.66 -8.23
N VAL A 168 -2.80 17.65 -7.04
CA VAL A 168 -4.16 18.15 -6.80
C VAL A 168 -4.29 19.64 -7.07
N TYR A 169 -3.27 20.43 -6.71
CA TYR A 169 -3.29 21.89 -6.86
C TYR A 169 -2.62 22.37 -8.17
N SER A 170 -2.18 21.44 -9.00
CA SER A 170 -1.57 21.75 -10.29
C SER A 170 -2.63 21.81 -11.39
N PRO A 171 -2.43 22.59 -12.45
CA PRO A 171 -3.31 22.57 -13.63
C PRO A 171 -3.28 21.24 -14.41
N ILE A 172 -2.57 20.24 -13.91
CA ILE A 172 -2.45 18.90 -14.51
C ILE A 172 -3.55 17.94 -13.99
N SER A 173 -4.30 18.36 -12.96
CA SER A 173 -5.39 17.56 -12.37
C SER A 173 -6.63 17.51 -13.27
#